data_dbf6fd83f7257cf61edcce3075051bab
#
_entry.id   dbf6fd83f7257cf61edcce3075051bab
#
_cell.length_a   1.000
_cell.length_b   1.000
_cell.length_c   1.000
_cell.angle_alpha   90.00
_cell.angle_beta   90.00
_cell.angle_gamma   90.00
#
_symmetry.space_group_name_H-M   'P 1'
#
loop_
_entity.id
_entity.type
_entity.pdbx_description
1 polymer ?
#
loop_
_entity_poly.entity_id
_entity_poly.type
_entity_poly.pdbx_seq_one_letter_code
_entity_poly.pdbx_strand_id
1 'polypeptide(L)' 'MEIKNAKYMKSLTDQEKIGISATIGGTDVTVPLDPANRHYIEILSQVAAGELTIADAD' A
#
# COMPACT_ATOMS: atom_id res chain seq x y z
N MET A 1 7.02 -10.20 6.84
CA MET A 1 5.90 -9.27 7.16
C MET A 1 4.69 -9.69 6.33
N GLU A 2 3.60 -10.00 7.00
CA GLU A 2 2.37 -10.38 6.30
C GLU A 2 1.57 -9.12 5.94
N ILE A 3 1.37 -8.90 4.64
CA ILE A 3 0.63 -7.75 4.12
C ILE A 3 -0.51 -8.27 3.27
N LYS A 4 -1.72 -7.77 3.51
CA LYS A 4 -2.89 -8.15 2.73
C LYS A 4 -3.87 -6.97 2.62
N ASN A 5 -4.87 -7.11 1.76
CA ASN A 5 -5.89 -6.09 1.54
C ASN A 5 -5.27 -4.74 1.12
N ALA A 6 -4.20 -4.78 0.33
CA ALA A 6 -3.53 -3.58 -0.11
C ALA A 6 -4.38 -2.87 -1.18
N LYS A 7 -4.57 -1.57 -1.01
CA LYS A 7 -5.38 -0.76 -1.91
C LYS A 7 -4.83 0.66 -1.93
N TYR A 8 -4.74 1.25 -3.12
CA TYR A 8 -4.34 2.65 -3.24
C TYR A 8 -5.40 3.57 -2.67
N MET A 9 -4.96 4.65 -2.05
CA MET A 9 -5.81 5.71 -1.55
C MET A 9 -5.65 6.94 -2.42
N LYS A 10 -6.76 7.61 -2.73
CA LYS A 10 -6.76 8.84 -3.52
C LYS A 10 -7.09 10.04 -2.65
N SER A 11 -6.51 11.18 -3.03
CA SER A 11 -6.92 12.46 -2.47
C SER A 11 -8.34 12.80 -2.93
N LEU A 12 -9.14 13.38 -2.04
CA LEU A 12 -10.49 13.80 -2.38
C LEU A 12 -10.51 15.03 -3.29
N THR A 13 -9.40 15.76 -3.34
CA THR A 13 -9.32 17.03 -4.07
C THR A 13 -8.88 16.85 -5.52
N ASP A 14 -7.75 16.14 -5.73
CA ASP A 14 -7.16 16.01 -7.06
C ASP A 14 -7.14 14.57 -7.56
N GLN A 15 -7.63 13.63 -6.77
CA GLN A 15 -7.71 12.21 -7.09
C GLN A 15 -6.34 11.57 -7.38
N GLU A 16 -5.28 12.15 -6.88
CA GLU A 16 -3.96 11.55 -6.97
C GLU A 16 -3.79 10.50 -5.88
N LYS A 17 -2.99 9.47 -6.17
CA LYS A 17 -2.68 8.45 -5.19
C LYS A 17 -1.80 9.04 -4.11
N ILE A 18 -2.26 8.97 -2.86
CA ILE A 18 -1.54 9.58 -1.72
C ILE A 18 -0.96 8.54 -0.79
N GLY A 19 -1.33 7.27 -0.94
CA GLY A 19 -0.83 6.22 -0.08
C GLY A 19 -1.45 4.88 -0.41
N ILE A 20 -1.16 3.91 0.44
CA ILE A 20 -1.70 2.56 0.31
C ILE A 20 -2.30 2.18 1.66
N SER A 21 -3.56 1.73 1.64
CA SER A 21 -4.19 1.15 2.81
C SER A 21 -3.96 -0.36 2.76
N ALA A 22 -3.46 -0.94 3.84
CA ALA A 22 -3.18 -2.37 3.89
C ALA A 22 -3.33 -2.89 5.30
N THR A 23 -3.51 -4.21 5.40
CA THR A 23 -3.50 -4.91 6.68
C THR A 23 -2.14 -5.56 6.86
N ILE A 24 -1.40 -5.14 7.86
CA ILE A 24 -0.07 -5.64 8.15
C ILE A 24 -0.07 -6.23 9.56
N GLY A 25 0.21 -7.54 9.64
CA GLY A 25 0.23 -8.23 10.92
C GLY A 25 -1.11 -8.18 11.66
N GLY A 26 -2.22 -8.14 10.92
CA GLY A 26 -3.56 -8.09 11.50
C GLY A 26 -4.03 -6.69 11.88
N THR A 27 -3.26 -5.66 11.55
CA THR A 27 -3.59 -4.27 11.85
C THR A 27 -3.73 -3.47 10.57
N ASP A 28 -4.81 -2.71 10.43
CA ASP A 28 -4.99 -1.83 9.28
C ASP A 28 -4.09 -0.62 9.42
N VAL A 29 -3.28 -0.36 8.40
CA VAL A 29 -2.36 0.77 8.38
C VAL A 29 -2.44 1.51 7.05
N THR A 30 -2.08 2.78 7.09
CA THR A 30 -1.93 3.60 5.89
C THR A 30 -0.44 3.80 5.64
N VAL A 31 0.02 3.45 4.44
CA VAL A 31 1.44 3.52 4.08
C VAL A 31 1.60 4.64 3.06
N PRO A 32 2.42 5.66 3.34
CA PRO A 32 2.67 6.73 2.38
C PRO A 32 3.48 6.23 1.19
N LEU A 33 3.34 6.89 0.06
CA LEU A 33 4.12 6.57 -1.15
C LEU A 33 5.50 7.21 -1.06
N ASP A 34 6.24 6.84 -0.05
CA ASP A 34 7.56 7.39 0.25
C ASP A 34 8.60 6.29 0.07
N PRO A 35 9.54 6.43 -0.88
CA PRO A 35 10.55 5.40 -1.12
C PRO A 35 11.48 5.16 0.07
N ALA A 36 11.50 6.06 1.05
CA ALA A 36 12.25 5.85 2.28
C ALA A 36 11.42 5.12 3.35
N ASN A 37 10.12 4.89 3.13
CA ASN A 37 9.27 4.22 4.10
C ASN A 37 9.46 2.71 4.01
N ARG A 38 9.75 2.08 5.14
CA ARG A 38 10.03 0.65 5.21
C ARG A 38 8.85 -0.20 4.75
N HIS A 39 7.65 0.15 5.14
CA HIS A 39 6.45 -0.59 4.75
C HIS A 39 6.19 -0.48 3.24
N TYR A 40 6.43 0.69 2.68
CA TYR A 40 6.27 0.90 1.24
C TYR A 40 7.25 0.03 0.46
N ILE A 41 8.51 0.00 0.89
CA ILE A 41 9.54 -0.83 0.26
C ILE A 41 9.13 -2.30 0.31
N GLU A 42 8.63 -2.77 1.46
CA GLU A 42 8.20 -4.15 1.62
C GLU A 42 7.01 -4.46 0.71
N ILE A 43 6.04 -3.56 0.60
CA ILE A 43 4.89 -3.73 -0.29
C ILE A 43 5.36 -3.89 -1.74
N LEU A 44 6.24 -3.01 -2.20
CA LEU A 44 6.76 -3.08 -3.57
C LEU A 44 7.53 -4.36 -3.80
N SER A 45 8.29 -4.81 -2.83
CA SER A 45 9.04 -6.07 -2.92
C SER A 45 8.10 -7.26 -3.10
N GLN A 46 7.02 -7.31 -2.34
CA GLN A 46 6.06 -8.41 -2.44
C GLN A 46 5.27 -8.36 -3.75
N VAL A 47 4.97 -7.17 -4.24
CA VAL A 47 4.30 -7.02 -5.54
C VAL A 47 5.22 -7.52 -6.66
N ALA A 48 6.50 -7.16 -6.61
CA ALA A 48 7.47 -7.61 -7.61
C ALA A 48 7.67 -9.12 -7.57
N ALA A 49 7.56 -9.74 -6.40
CA ALA A 49 7.67 -11.19 -6.24
C ALA A 49 6.38 -11.94 -6.62
N GLY A 50 5.30 -11.23 -6.94
CA GLY A 50 4.02 -11.84 -7.25
C GLY A 50 3.24 -12.33 -6.04
N GLU A 51 3.62 -11.92 -4.85
CA GLU A 51 2.98 -12.36 -3.60
C GLU A 51 1.88 -11.41 -3.14
N LEU A 52 1.82 -10.21 -3.68
CA LEU A 52 0.87 -9.19 -3.26
C LEU A 52 0.35 -8.43 -4.48
N THR A 53 -0.93 -8.12 -4.48
CA THR A 53 -1.54 -7.26 -5.49
C THR A 53 -2.14 -6.04 -4.80
N ILE A 54 -1.86 -4.86 -5.34
CA ILE A 54 -2.44 -3.62 -4.82
C ILE A 54 -3.66 -3.27 -5.67
N ALA A 55 -4.82 -3.22 -5.05
CA ALA A 55 -6.06 -2.88 -5.75
C ALA A 55 -6.05 -1.39 -6.10
N ASP A 56 -6.71 -1.05 -7.20
CA ASP A 56 -6.85 0.35 -7.59
C ASP A 56 -7.73 1.10 -6.59
N ALA A 57 -7.46 2.40 -6.48
CA ALA A 57 -8.31 3.28 -5.67
C ALA A 57 -9.67 3.43 -6.35
N ASP A 58 -10.71 3.51 -5.54
CA ASP A 58 -12.08 3.71 -6.03
C ASP A 58 -12.31 5.14 -6.51
#